data_002212b88446f01f91bbf19adc74aa8b
#
_entry.id   002212b88446f01f91bbf19adc74aa8b
#
_cell.length_a   1.000
_cell.length_b   1.000
_cell.length_c   1.000
_cell.angle_alpha   90.00
_cell.angle_beta   90.00
_cell.angle_gamma   90.00
#
_symmetry.space_group_name_H-M   'P 1'
#
loop_
_entity.id
_entity.type
_entity.pdbx_description
1 polymer ?
#
loop_
_entity_poly.entity_id
_entity_poly.type
_entity_poly.pdbx_seq_one_letter_code
_entity_poly.pdbx_strand_id
1 'polypeptide(L)'
;MGVDIIQNCEVKGIKRNGDHVEGLETTKGFIKTKKIGVVAAGHSSVLANMAGLRLPLESKPLQALVSEPVKPIIDTVVMSNAVHAYVSQSDKGELVIGAGTDDYVSYSQKGSHQIVEGLSLIHI
;
A
#
# COMPACT_ATOMS: atom_id res chain seq x y z
N MET A 1 27.74 -4.45 -5.54
CA MET A 1 26.45 -5.17 -5.63
C MET A 1 25.88 -4.88 -7.01
N GLY A 2 25.59 -5.91 -7.82
CA GLY A 2 25.15 -5.74 -9.22
C GLY A 2 23.62 -5.76 -9.35
N VAL A 3 22.95 -4.77 -8.77
CA VAL A 3 21.50 -4.61 -8.92
C VAL A 3 21.23 -3.31 -9.64
N ASP A 4 20.54 -3.39 -10.78
CA ASP A 4 20.07 -2.23 -11.52
C ASP A 4 18.69 -1.81 -11.01
N ILE A 5 18.53 -0.53 -10.70
CA ILE A 5 17.27 0.06 -10.26
C ILE A 5 16.70 0.93 -11.37
N ILE A 6 15.52 0.58 -11.86
CA ILE A 6 14.82 1.33 -12.91
C ILE A 6 13.62 2.02 -12.29
N GLN A 7 13.77 3.28 -11.93
CA GLN A 7 12.69 4.09 -11.35
C GLN A 7 11.67 4.53 -12.42
N ASN A 8 10.43 4.82 -12.00
CA ASN A 8 9.34 5.26 -12.88
C ASN A 8 9.13 4.30 -14.07
N CYS A 9 9.17 3.00 -13.78
CA CYS A 9 9.03 1.94 -14.74
C CYS A 9 7.88 1.01 -14.30
N GLU A 10 6.69 1.25 -14.84
CA GLU A 10 5.52 0.45 -14.51
C GLU A 10 5.51 -0.83 -15.33
N VAL A 11 5.20 -1.95 -14.67
CA VAL A 11 4.95 -3.24 -15.32
C VAL A 11 3.53 -3.23 -15.88
N LYS A 12 3.39 -3.40 -17.19
CA LYS A 12 2.12 -3.44 -17.91
C LYS A 12 1.62 -4.86 -18.16
N GLY A 13 2.54 -5.82 -18.20
CA GLY A 13 2.21 -7.20 -18.45
C GLY A 13 3.36 -8.15 -18.18
N ILE A 14 3.03 -9.43 -18.04
CA ILE A 14 3.98 -10.53 -17.93
C ILE A 14 3.80 -11.43 -19.14
N LYS A 15 4.82 -11.49 -20.00
CA LYS A 15 4.79 -12.36 -21.18
C LYS A 15 5.19 -13.78 -20.81
N ARG A 16 4.36 -14.72 -21.22
CA ARG A 16 4.54 -16.16 -20.99
C ARG A 16 4.48 -16.95 -22.30
N ASN A 17 5.17 -18.08 -22.30
CA ASN A 17 5.04 -19.11 -23.31
C ASN A 17 4.73 -20.43 -22.58
N GLY A 18 3.47 -20.84 -22.61
CA GLY A 18 2.98 -21.93 -21.75
C GLY A 18 3.22 -21.61 -20.26
N ASP A 19 3.93 -22.47 -19.57
CA ASP A 19 4.22 -22.35 -18.14
C ASP A 19 5.51 -21.55 -17.85
N HIS A 20 6.17 -21.04 -18.87
CA HIS A 20 7.43 -20.32 -18.71
C HIS A 20 7.27 -18.82 -18.92
N VAL A 21 7.93 -18.03 -18.06
CA VAL A 21 8.05 -16.58 -18.24
C VAL A 21 9.07 -16.27 -19.32
N GLU A 22 8.71 -15.39 -20.25
CA GLU A 22 9.62 -14.83 -21.26
C GLU A 22 10.14 -13.44 -20.88
N GLY A 23 9.36 -12.66 -20.15
CA GLY A 23 9.75 -11.33 -19.72
C GLY A 23 8.60 -10.45 -19.22
N LEU A 24 8.94 -9.18 -19.01
CA LEU A 24 8.05 -8.12 -18.54
C LEU A 24 7.83 -7.10 -19.64
N GLU A 25 6.58 -6.73 -19.87
CA GLU A 25 6.21 -5.53 -20.62
C GLU A 25 6.13 -4.35 -19.68
N THR A 26 6.90 -3.30 -19.94
CA THR A 26 6.98 -2.13 -19.07
C THR A 26 6.78 -0.84 -19.85
N THR A 27 6.55 0.27 -19.13
CA THR A 27 6.50 1.61 -19.73
C THR A 27 7.81 2.05 -20.38
N LYS A 28 8.91 1.36 -20.09
CA LYS A 28 10.26 1.65 -20.65
C LYS A 28 10.76 0.58 -21.62
N GLY A 29 9.87 -0.32 -22.05
CA GLY A 29 10.19 -1.37 -23.00
C GLY A 29 10.09 -2.78 -22.39
N PHE A 30 10.53 -3.76 -23.14
CA PHE A 30 10.47 -5.17 -22.77
C PHE A 30 11.75 -5.61 -22.05
N ILE A 31 11.58 -6.22 -20.88
CA ILE A 31 12.68 -6.80 -20.09
C ILE A 31 12.62 -8.31 -20.21
N LYS A 32 13.57 -8.91 -20.93
CA LYS A 32 13.66 -10.35 -21.09
C LYS A 32 14.18 -11.01 -19.83
N THR A 33 13.40 -11.92 -19.25
CA THR A 33 13.80 -12.70 -18.08
C THR A 33 13.03 -14.01 -18.01
N LYS A 34 13.63 -15.01 -17.39
CA LYS A 34 12.98 -16.31 -17.13
C LYS A 34 12.42 -16.45 -15.72
N LYS A 35 12.74 -15.51 -14.83
CA LYS A 35 12.31 -15.53 -13.43
C LYS A 35 11.92 -14.11 -12.99
N ILE A 36 10.85 -14.01 -12.24
CA ILE A 36 10.32 -12.75 -11.71
C ILE A 36 10.07 -12.93 -10.22
N GLY A 37 10.56 -11.99 -9.42
CA GLY A 37 10.18 -11.83 -8.03
C GLY A 37 9.11 -10.74 -7.90
N VAL A 38 7.95 -11.05 -7.33
CA VAL A 38 6.89 -10.08 -7.07
C VAL A 38 6.99 -9.61 -5.63
N VAL A 39 7.32 -8.32 -5.46
CA VAL A 39 7.47 -7.67 -4.14
C VAL A 39 6.68 -6.36 -4.19
N ALA A 40 5.36 -6.45 -4.17
CA ALA A 40 4.46 -5.32 -4.40
C ALA A 40 3.38 -5.19 -3.32
N ALA A 41 3.59 -5.80 -2.15
CA ALA A 41 2.68 -5.75 -1.00
C ALA A 41 1.20 -5.95 -1.42
N GLY A 42 0.32 -4.99 -1.13
CA GLY A 42 -1.10 -5.06 -1.48
C GLY A 42 -1.41 -5.18 -2.98
N HIS A 43 -0.48 -4.83 -3.88
CA HIS A 43 -0.65 -4.96 -5.33
C HIS A 43 -0.10 -6.28 -5.89
N SER A 44 0.38 -7.18 -5.06
CA SER A 44 0.96 -8.46 -5.51
C SER A 44 -0.04 -9.32 -6.27
N SER A 45 -1.33 -9.30 -5.91
CA SER A 45 -2.39 -10.03 -6.63
C SER A 45 -2.63 -9.46 -8.03
N VAL A 46 -2.47 -8.17 -8.24
CA VAL A 46 -2.58 -7.55 -9.58
C VAL A 46 -1.48 -8.08 -10.50
N LEU A 47 -0.24 -8.08 -10.02
CA LEU A 47 0.90 -8.59 -10.78
C LEU A 47 0.82 -10.10 -11.01
N ALA A 48 0.38 -10.86 -10.01
CA ALA A 48 0.17 -12.30 -10.15
C ALA A 48 -0.89 -12.62 -11.21
N ASN A 49 -1.99 -11.85 -11.27
CA ASN A 49 -3.02 -12.00 -12.30
C ASN A 49 -2.48 -11.76 -13.71
N MET A 50 -1.51 -10.85 -13.90
CA MET A 50 -0.83 -10.66 -15.19
C MET A 50 -0.07 -11.91 -15.63
N ALA A 51 0.37 -12.74 -14.67
CA ALA A 51 0.98 -14.04 -14.92
C ALA A 51 -0.04 -15.19 -14.95
N GLY A 52 -1.34 -14.93 -14.89
CA GLY A 52 -2.39 -15.95 -14.83
C GLY A 52 -2.43 -16.72 -13.51
N LEU A 53 -1.86 -16.17 -12.44
CA LEU A 53 -1.84 -16.76 -11.12
C LEU A 53 -2.81 -16.03 -10.19
N ARG A 54 -3.58 -16.78 -9.41
CA ARG A 54 -4.45 -16.23 -8.37
C ARG A 54 -3.79 -16.41 -7.01
N LEU A 55 -3.54 -15.30 -6.33
CA LEU A 55 -3.09 -15.32 -4.94
C LEU A 55 -4.29 -15.19 -4.00
N PRO A 56 -4.31 -15.89 -2.86
CA PRO A 56 -5.35 -15.77 -1.84
C PRO A 56 -5.12 -14.51 -0.98
N LEU A 57 -5.07 -13.34 -1.63
CA LEU A 57 -4.84 -12.03 -1.01
C LEU A 57 -5.99 -11.10 -1.33
N GLU A 58 -6.47 -10.43 -0.30
CA GLU A 58 -7.42 -9.31 -0.39
C GLU A 58 -6.71 -8.03 0.04
N SER A 59 -6.89 -6.97 -0.74
CA SER A 59 -6.33 -5.66 -0.42
C SER A 59 -7.45 -4.74 0.01
N LYS A 60 -7.31 -4.18 1.21
CA LYS A 60 -8.27 -3.23 1.78
C LYS A 60 -7.60 -1.86 1.89
N PRO A 61 -8.30 -0.77 1.60
CA PRO A 61 -7.79 0.57 1.82
C PRO A 61 -7.50 0.81 3.30
N LEU A 62 -6.40 1.48 3.57
CA LEU A 62 -6.03 1.94 4.90
C LEU A 62 -5.98 3.47 4.88
N GLN A 63 -6.69 4.10 5.82
CA GLN A 63 -6.75 5.54 5.94
C GLN A 63 -5.90 6.06 7.10
N ALA A 64 -5.26 7.20 6.86
CA ALA A 64 -4.67 8.01 7.91
C ALA A 64 -5.03 9.47 7.69
N LEU A 65 -5.21 10.21 8.77
CA LEU A 65 -5.41 11.64 8.79
C LEU A 65 -4.12 12.33 9.25
N VAL A 66 -3.87 13.51 8.73
CA VAL A 66 -2.73 14.34 9.12
C VAL A 66 -3.27 15.70 9.55
N SER A 67 -2.89 16.15 10.73
CA SER A 67 -3.30 17.46 11.24
C SER A 67 -2.44 18.60 10.70
N GLU A 68 -2.87 19.83 10.92
CA GLU A 68 -1.96 20.96 10.89
C GLU A 68 -0.84 20.78 11.94
N PRO A 69 0.35 21.37 11.72
CA PRO A 69 1.45 21.29 12.67
C PRO A 69 1.08 21.89 14.04
N VAL A 70 1.38 21.17 15.09
CA VAL A 70 1.22 21.63 16.49
C VAL A 70 2.55 21.55 17.22
N LYS A 71 2.64 22.15 18.39
CA LYS A 71 3.84 22.02 19.25
C LYS A 71 4.10 20.53 19.55
N PRO A 72 5.38 20.14 19.78
CA PRO A 72 5.69 18.78 20.20
C PRO A 72 4.95 18.41 21.48
N ILE A 73 4.12 17.38 21.42
CA ILE A 73 3.30 16.85 22.52
C ILE A 73 3.39 15.32 22.64
N ILE A 74 3.84 14.65 21.59
CA ILE A 74 3.97 13.19 21.55
C ILE A 74 5.35 12.85 20.99
N ASP A 75 6.16 12.15 21.77
CA ASP A 75 7.51 11.70 21.41
C ASP A 75 7.57 10.22 21.02
N THR A 76 6.45 9.52 21.10
CA THR A 76 6.32 8.10 20.77
C THR A 76 5.00 7.82 20.06
N VAL A 77 4.90 6.65 19.41
CA VAL A 77 3.64 6.20 18.82
C VAL A 77 2.74 5.65 19.93
N VAL A 78 1.55 6.20 20.05
CA VAL A 78 0.51 5.69 20.96
C VAL A 78 -0.50 4.90 20.16
N MET A 79 -0.75 3.65 20.54
CA MET A 79 -1.72 2.76 19.89
C MET A 79 -2.70 2.20 20.92
N SER A 80 -3.96 2.15 20.56
CA SER A 80 -5.02 1.52 21.34
C SER A 80 -5.65 0.38 20.55
N ASN A 81 -5.57 -0.84 21.07
CA ASN A 81 -6.25 -2.00 20.48
C ASN A 81 -7.76 -1.99 20.75
N ALA A 82 -8.21 -1.27 21.77
CA ALA A 82 -9.64 -1.20 22.10
C ALA A 82 -10.45 -0.40 21.07
N VAL A 83 -9.83 0.64 20.49
CA VAL A 83 -10.45 1.49 19.47
C VAL A 83 -9.79 1.35 18.10
N HIS A 84 -8.83 0.42 17.98
CA HIS A 84 -8.07 0.17 16.76
C HIS A 84 -7.51 1.43 16.10
N ALA A 85 -6.97 2.34 16.92
CA ALA A 85 -6.42 3.60 16.45
C ALA A 85 -5.01 3.82 16.97
N TYR A 86 -4.23 4.58 16.21
CA TYR A 86 -2.92 5.05 16.64
C TYR A 86 -2.77 6.55 16.36
N VAL A 87 -1.89 7.17 17.13
CA VAL A 87 -1.45 8.54 16.91
C VAL A 87 0.06 8.62 17.07
N SER A 88 0.69 9.38 16.20
CA SER A 88 2.10 9.74 16.28
C SER A 88 2.28 11.18 15.85
N GLN A 89 3.40 11.79 16.20
CA GLN A 89 3.73 13.14 15.73
C GLN A 89 4.96 13.09 14.83
N SER A 90 4.88 13.79 13.71
CA SER A 90 6.00 13.92 12.78
C SER A 90 7.05 14.92 13.28
N ASP A 91 8.25 14.87 12.71
CA ASP A 91 9.31 15.86 13.01
C ASP A 91 8.93 17.30 12.62
N LYS A 92 7.93 17.46 11.75
CA LYS A 92 7.38 18.76 11.34
C LYS A 92 6.25 19.26 12.24
N GLY A 93 5.82 18.43 13.18
CA GLY A 93 4.78 18.76 14.15
C GLY A 93 3.37 18.27 13.82
N GLU A 94 3.13 17.69 12.62
CA GLU A 94 1.80 17.15 12.30
C GLU A 94 1.51 15.89 13.13
N LEU A 95 0.29 15.76 13.60
CA LEU A 95 -0.22 14.52 14.16
C LEU A 95 -0.67 13.61 13.02
N VAL A 96 -0.17 12.38 13.00
CA VAL A 96 -0.60 11.31 12.09
C VAL A 96 -1.51 10.38 12.88
N ILE A 97 -2.77 10.30 12.48
CA ILE A 97 -3.80 9.52 13.16
C ILE A 97 -4.32 8.48 12.18
N GLY A 98 -4.22 7.21 12.53
CA GLY A 98 -4.75 6.11 11.73
C GLY A 98 -5.69 5.25 12.54
N ALA A 99 -6.70 4.73 11.90
CA ALA A 99 -7.63 3.75 12.46
C ALA A 99 -7.93 2.71 11.38
N GLY A 100 -8.41 1.56 11.77
CA GLY A 100 -8.89 0.46 10.97
C GLY A 100 -8.75 0.50 9.44
N THR A 101 -9.18 -0.54 8.81
CA THR A 101 -9.27 -0.63 7.35
C THR A 101 -10.71 -0.46 6.91
N ASP A 102 -10.93 0.07 5.72
CA ASP A 102 -12.24 -0.02 5.08
C ASP A 102 -12.64 -1.48 4.85
N ASP A 103 -13.93 -1.80 4.99
CA ASP A 103 -14.43 -3.18 4.91
C ASP A 103 -14.52 -3.74 3.48
N TYR A 104 -14.34 -2.89 2.48
CA TYR A 104 -14.40 -3.30 1.08
C TYR A 104 -13.02 -3.65 0.51
N VAL A 105 -12.99 -4.63 -0.39
CA VAL A 105 -11.78 -5.00 -1.12
C VAL A 105 -11.58 -4.03 -2.29
N SER A 106 -10.50 -3.27 -2.26
CA SER A 106 -10.21 -2.29 -3.31
C SER A 106 -8.75 -1.87 -3.33
N TYR A 107 -8.31 -1.38 -4.49
CA TYR A 107 -7.05 -0.65 -4.66
C TYR A 107 -7.28 0.87 -4.73
N SER A 108 -8.46 1.35 -4.31
CA SER A 108 -8.78 2.77 -4.27
C SER A 108 -7.84 3.51 -3.30
N GLN A 109 -7.41 4.69 -3.69
CA GLN A 109 -6.71 5.64 -2.82
C GLN A 109 -7.66 6.67 -2.20
N LYS A 110 -8.98 6.46 -2.37
CA LYS A 110 -10.02 7.29 -1.75
C LYS A 110 -10.44 6.66 -0.45
N GLY A 111 -10.47 7.45 0.60
CA GLY A 111 -10.99 7.03 1.89
C GLY A 111 -12.51 7.05 1.96
N SER A 112 -13.07 6.39 2.97
CA SER A 112 -14.49 6.44 3.29
C SER A 112 -14.77 7.41 4.44
N HIS A 113 -15.98 7.98 4.47
CA HIS A 113 -16.44 8.79 5.60
C HIS A 113 -16.57 7.96 6.88
N GLN A 114 -16.88 6.68 6.77
CA GLN A 114 -17.02 5.79 7.92
C GLN A 114 -15.74 5.72 8.78
N ILE A 115 -14.57 5.65 8.14
CA ILE A 115 -13.29 5.66 8.87
C ILE A 115 -13.04 7.03 9.51
N VAL A 116 -13.36 8.13 8.82
CA VAL A 116 -13.25 9.50 9.37
C VAL A 116 -14.16 9.69 10.57
N GLU A 117 -15.41 9.21 10.50
CA GLU A 117 -16.36 9.24 11.61
C GLU A 117 -15.87 8.38 12.78
N GLY A 118 -15.35 7.18 12.51
CA GLY A 118 -14.74 6.32 13.53
C GLY A 118 -13.56 6.99 14.24
N LEU A 119 -12.75 7.74 13.50
CA LEU A 119 -11.66 8.54 14.07
C LEU A 119 -12.17 9.72 14.90
N SER A 120 -13.31 10.32 14.55
CA SER A 120 -13.91 11.41 15.30
C SER A 120 -14.45 10.99 16.67
N LEU A 121 -14.83 9.73 16.84
CA LEU A 121 -15.25 9.18 18.14
C LEU A 121 -14.13 9.15 19.18
N ILE A 122 -12.88 9.27 18.78
CA ILE A 122 -11.73 9.39 19.71
C ILE A 122 -11.74 10.74 20.44
N HIS A 123 -12.46 11.72 19.92
CA HIS A 123 -12.55 13.06 20.49
C HIS A 123 -13.71 13.24 21.50
N ILE A 124 -14.50 12.22 21.73
CA ILE A 124 -15.61 12.23 22.70
C ILE A 124 -15.13 11.50 24.01
#